data_448c7f830d4edcbee4d800dce372dab9
#
_entry.id   448c7f830d4edcbee4d800dce372dab9
#
_cell.length_a   1.000
_cell.length_b   1.000
_cell.length_c   1.000
_cell.angle_alpha   90.00
_cell.angle_beta   90.00
_cell.angle_gamma   90.00
#
_symmetry.space_group_name_H-M   'P 1'
#
loop_
_entity.id
_entity.type
_entity.pdbx_description
1 polymer ?
#
loop_
_entity_poly.entity_id
_entity_poly.type
_entity_poly.pdbx_seq_one_letter_code
_entity_poly.pdbx_strand_id
1 'polypeptide(L)'
;MKYKINKGFVAEKIEGKTIIFDEDKSVLYTFNETASYIFKKIKEGKKEKQIIRLLVNRYQIKEDKAKKDVGNLISELQKNRIIHS
;
A
#
# COMPACT_ATOMS: atom_id res chain seq x y z
N MET A 1 -0.81 6.99 12.79
CA MET A 1 -1.58 5.77 13.02
C MET A 1 -1.04 4.63 12.18
N LYS A 2 -0.85 3.48 12.78
CA LYS A 2 -0.35 2.32 12.05
C LYS A 2 -1.51 1.52 11.48
N TYR A 3 -1.31 0.95 10.30
CA TYR A 3 -2.32 0.13 9.65
C TYR A 3 -1.95 -1.34 9.76
N LYS A 4 -2.95 -2.19 9.84
CA LYS A 4 -2.78 -3.64 9.89
C LYS A 4 -3.48 -4.29 8.71
N ILE A 5 -2.93 -5.39 8.23
CA ILE A 5 -3.53 -6.16 7.12
C ILE A 5 -4.62 -7.06 7.71
N ASN A 6 -5.78 -7.05 7.10
CA ASN A 6 -6.90 -7.88 7.53
C ASN A 6 -6.67 -9.34 7.14
N LYS A 7 -7.33 -10.26 7.86
CA LYS A 7 -7.30 -11.68 7.54
C LYS A 7 -8.06 -11.93 6.24
N GLY A 8 -7.74 -13.02 5.57
CA GLY A 8 -8.41 -13.39 4.33
C GLY A 8 -7.71 -12.89 3.08
N PHE A 9 -6.58 -12.23 3.24
CA PHE A 9 -5.79 -11.73 2.11
C PHE A 9 -4.42 -12.39 2.09
N VAL A 10 -4.01 -12.81 0.90
CA VAL A 10 -2.68 -13.35 0.66
C VAL A 10 -1.93 -12.36 -0.22
N ALA A 11 -0.78 -11.90 0.24
CA ALA A 11 0.03 -10.96 -0.51
C ALA A 11 1.34 -11.60 -0.93
N GLU A 12 1.67 -11.52 -2.21
CA GLU A 12 2.92 -12.03 -2.75
C GLU A 12 3.59 -10.99 -3.63
N LYS A 13 4.90 -11.03 -3.67
CA LYS A 13 5.68 -10.13 -4.51
C LYS A 13 6.25 -10.91 -5.68
N ILE A 14 5.90 -10.49 -6.89
CA ILE A 14 6.35 -11.13 -8.12
C ILE A 14 6.96 -10.06 -9.03
N GLU A 15 8.25 -10.22 -9.36
CA GLU A 15 8.98 -9.31 -10.23
C GLU A 15 8.84 -7.83 -9.82
N GLY A 16 8.96 -7.58 -8.50
CA GLY A 16 8.89 -6.22 -7.97
C GLY A 16 7.49 -5.67 -7.78
N LYS A 17 6.46 -6.40 -8.20
CA LYS A 17 5.06 -5.99 -8.05
C LYS A 17 4.38 -6.82 -6.98
N THR A 18 3.46 -6.20 -6.26
CA THR A 18 2.69 -6.89 -5.23
C THR A 18 1.35 -7.32 -5.79
N ILE A 19 1.01 -8.58 -5.56
CA ILE A 19 -0.29 -9.13 -5.92
C ILE A 19 -0.97 -9.55 -4.63
N ILE A 20 -2.18 -9.07 -4.42
CA ILE A 20 -2.99 -9.42 -3.26
C ILE A 20 -4.20 -10.22 -3.73
N PHE A 21 -4.40 -11.39 -3.14
CA PHE A 21 -5.56 -12.22 -3.41
C PHE A 21 -6.54 -12.15 -2.24
N ASP A 22 -7.78 -11.79 -2.55
CA ASP A 22 -8.88 -11.81 -1.59
C ASP A 22 -9.54 -13.18 -1.68
N GLU A 23 -9.28 -14.04 -0.69
CA GLU A 23 -9.78 -15.42 -0.71
C GLU A 23 -11.31 -15.49 -0.65
N ASP A 24 -11.94 -14.57 0.08
CA ASP A 24 -13.39 -14.58 0.23
C ASP A 24 -14.11 -14.20 -1.06
N LYS A 25 -13.60 -13.19 -1.76
CA LYS A 25 -14.22 -12.67 -2.98
C LYS A 25 -13.63 -13.23 -4.26
N SER A 26 -12.54 -13.99 -4.15
CA SER A 26 -11.80 -14.51 -5.30
C SER A 26 -11.37 -13.39 -6.25
N VAL A 27 -10.89 -12.29 -5.70
CA VAL A 27 -10.46 -11.11 -6.45
C VAL A 27 -8.95 -10.93 -6.29
N LEU A 28 -8.28 -10.60 -7.39
CA LEU A 28 -6.86 -10.27 -7.38
C LEU A 28 -6.68 -8.76 -7.51
N TYR A 29 -5.78 -8.22 -6.70
CA TYR A 29 -5.35 -6.82 -6.82
C TYR A 29 -3.88 -6.83 -7.22
N THR A 30 -3.54 -6.09 -8.27
CA THR A 30 -2.15 -5.96 -8.72
C THR A 30 -1.69 -4.53 -8.53
N PHE A 31 -0.59 -4.35 -7.83
CA PHE A 31 -0.03 -3.03 -7.58
C PHE A 31 1.19 -2.79 -8.46
N ASN A 32 1.30 -1.57 -8.99
CA ASN A 32 2.50 -1.16 -9.70
C ASN A 32 3.65 -0.98 -8.70
N GLU A 33 4.83 -0.63 -9.19
CA GLU A 33 6.03 -0.50 -8.36
C GLU A 33 5.84 0.47 -7.20
N THR A 34 5.29 1.65 -7.47
CA THR A 34 5.08 2.68 -6.45
C THR A 34 4.10 2.21 -5.39
N ALA A 35 2.97 1.67 -5.80
CA ALA A 35 1.97 1.15 -4.87
C ALA A 35 2.52 -0.02 -4.04
N SER A 36 3.33 -0.88 -4.67
CA SER A 36 3.98 -1.98 -3.98
C SER A 36 4.93 -1.49 -2.89
N TYR A 37 5.69 -0.44 -3.17
CA TYR A 37 6.58 0.18 -2.19
C TYR A 37 5.79 0.74 -1.01
N ILE A 38 4.72 1.48 -1.30
CA ILE A 38 3.86 2.04 -0.25
C ILE A 38 3.27 0.93 0.62
N PHE A 39 2.76 -0.12 0.00
CA PHE A 39 2.17 -1.24 0.71
C PHE A 39 3.19 -1.94 1.62
N LYS A 40 4.42 -2.10 1.13
CA LYS A 40 5.50 -2.67 1.94
C LYS A 40 5.73 -1.84 3.19
N LYS A 41 5.72 -0.52 3.08
CA LYS A 41 5.93 0.37 4.22
C LYS A 41 4.76 0.32 5.19
N ILE A 42 3.54 0.16 4.69
CA ILE A 42 2.36 -0.05 5.53
C ILE A 42 2.54 -1.34 6.35
N LYS A 43 2.98 -2.41 5.71
CA LYS A 43 3.22 -3.69 6.40
C LYS A 43 4.30 -3.58 7.46
N GLU A 44 5.30 -2.73 7.24
CA GLU A 44 6.38 -2.49 8.20
C GLU A 44 5.92 -1.65 9.39
N GLY A 45 4.69 -1.17 9.37
CA GLY A 45 4.12 -0.37 10.45
C GLY A 45 4.48 1.10 10.40
N LYS A 46 4.92 1.59 9.25
CA LYS A 46 5.24 3.00 9.08
C LYS A 46 3.98 3.86 9.07
N LYS A 47 4.08 5.07 9.62
CA LYS A 47 2.98 6.02 9.61
C LYS A 47 2.89 6.71 8.24
N GLU A 48 1.70 7.22 7.92
CA GLU A 48 1.47 7.88 6.63
C GLU A 48 2.50 8.96 6.33
N LYS A 49 2.80 9.83 7.29
CA LYS A 49 3.80 10.89 7.11
C LYS A 49 5.19 10.35 6.77
N GLN A 50 5.58 9.26 7.42
CA GLN A 50 6.87 8.61 7.17
C GLN A 50 6.91 8.02 5.75
N ILE A 51 5.80 7.42 5.33
CA ILE A 51 5.70 6.81 3.99
C ILE A 51 5.80 7.89 2.92
N ILE A 52 5.13 9.01 3.11
CA ILE A 52 5.19 10.14 2.18
C ILE A 52 6.63 10.63 2.02
N ARG A 53 7.33 10.81 3.14
CA ARG A 53 8.73 11.26 3.12
C ARG A 53 9.64 10.27 2.41
N LEU A 54 9.46 8.98 2.70
CA LEU A 54 10.25 7.93 2.07
C LEU A 54 10.00 7.88 0.56
N LEU A 55 8.76 8.07 0.15
CA LEU A 55 8.39 8.07 -1.26
C LEU A 55 9.03 9.24 -2.01
N VAL A 56 8.98 10.42 -1.41
CA VAL A 56 9.62 11.62 -1.98
C VAL A 56 11.12 11.37 -2.19
N ASN A 57 11.79 10.82 -1.19
CA ASN A 57 13.23 10.58 -1.26
C ASN A 57 13.59 9.50 -2.27
N ARG A 58 12.80 8.43 -2.34
CA ARG A 58 13.12 7.31 -3.22
C ARG A 58 12.89 7.63 -4.69
N TYR A 59 11.79 8.30 -5.01
CA TYR A 59 11.38 8.52 -6.40
C TYR A 59 11.62 9.95 -6.88
N GLN A 60 12.15 10.82 -6.04
CA GLN A 60 12.43 12.22 -6.37
C GLN A 60 11.19 12.93 -6.92
N ILE A 61 10.05 12.70 -6.31
CA ILE A 61 8.78 13.32 -6.68
C ILE A 61 8.42 14.42 -5.70
N LYS A 62 7.50 15.29 -6.10
CA LYS A 62 7.04 16.38 -5.23
C LYS A 62 6.22 15.82 -4.07
N GLU A 63 6.26 16.52 -2.93
CA GLU A 63 5.53 16.11 -1.74
C GLU A 63 4.03 16.00 -1.99
N ASP A 64 3.45 16.94 -2.75
CA ASP A 64 2.01 16.91 -3.06
C ASP A 64 1.62 15.66 -3.82
N LYS A 65 2.46 15.25 -4.76
CA LYS A 65 2.20 14.02 -5.51
C LYS A 65 2.33 12.80 -4.61
N ALA A 66 3.32 12.78 -3.74
CA ALA A 66 3.51 11.67 -2.80
C ALA A 66 2.33 11.57 -1.84
N LYS A 67 1.84 12.68 -1.31
CA LYS A 67 0.65 12.71 -0.45
C LYS A 67 -0.55 12.14 -1.16
N LYS A 68 -0.76 12.54 -2.41
CA LYS A 68 -1.88 12.07 -3.21
C LYS A 68 -1.79 10.56 -3.46
N ASP A 69 -0.62 10.09 -3.86
CA ASP A 69 -0.42 8.67 -4.17
C ASP A 69 -0.60 7.79 -2.92
N VAL A 70 -0.02 8.21 -1.80
CA VAL A 70 -0.14 7.47 -0.54
C VAL A 70 -1.58 7.49 -0.05
N GLY A 71 -2.21 8.67 -0.03
CA GLY A 71 -3.59 8.82 0.42
C GLY A 71 -4.57 8.03 -0.42
N ASN A 72 -4.41 8.05 -1.74
CA ASN A 72 -5.27 7.30 -2.65
C ASN A 72 -5.13 5.80 -2.42
N LEU A 73 -3.91 5.30 -2.25
CA LEU A 73 -3.70 3.88 -2.02
C LEU A 73 -4.28 3.44 -0.69
N ILE A 74 -4.02 4.20 0.39
CA ILE A 74 -4.58 3.88 1.70
C ILE A 74 -6.11 3.83 1.65
N SER A 75 -6.71 4.83 0.99
CA SER A 75 -8.16 4.90 0.83
C SER A 75 -8.70 3.69 0.09
N GLU A 76 -8.04 3.29 -0.99
CA GLU A 76 -8.39 2.11 -1.78
C GLU A 76 -8.30 0.83 -0.93
N LEU A 77 -7.20 0.68 -0.19
CA LEU A 77 -6.99 -0.48 0.67
C LEU A 77 -8.04 -0.56 1.77
N GLN A 78 -8.41 0.58 2.37
CA GLN A 78 -9.46 0.63 3.39
C GLN A 78 -10.83 0.31 2.81
N LYS A 79 -11.13 0.87 1.64
CA LYS A 79 -12.40 0.64 0.96
C LYS A 79 -12.61 -0.85 0.65
N ASN A 80 -11.55 -1.53 0.25
CA ASN A 80 -11.60 -2.96 -0.07
C ASN A 80 -11.35 -3.84 1.15
N ARG A 81 -11.27 -3.23 2.34
CA ARG A 81 -11.08 -3.91 3.62
C ARG A 81 -9.80 -4.75 3.69
N ILE A 82 -8.78 -4.33 2.95
CA ILE A 82 -7.48 -4.99 2.97
C ILE A 82 -6.71 -4.58 4.22
N ILE A 83 -6.85 -3.32 4.65
CA ILE A 83 -6.20 -2.82 5.85
C ILE A 83 -7.21 -2.19 6.80
N HIS A 84 -6.82 -2.07 8.07
CA HIS A 84 -7.55 -1.32 9.08
C HIS A 84 -6.55 -0.63 10.00
N SER A 85 -6.98 0.41 10.69
CA SER A 85 -6.14 1.10 11.67
C SER A 85 -6.36 0.61 13.08
#